data_8c88e54eeb923bd752e1672185d202bd
#
_entry.id   8c88e54eeb923bd752e1672185d202bd
#
_cell.length_a   1.000
_cell.length_b   1.000
_cell.length_c   1.000
_cell.angle_alpha   90.00
_cell.angle_beta   90.00
_cell.angle_gamma   90.00
#
_symmetry.space_group_name_H-M   'P 1'
#
loop_
_entity.id
_entity.type
_entity.pdbx_description
1 polymer ?
#
loop_
_entity_poly.entity_id
_entity_poly.type
_entity_poly.pdbx_seq_one_letter_code
_entity_poly.pdbx_strand_id
1 'polypeptide(L)'
;MTDIKQYSDFVVYVDESGDYSIESINLRYPLFVLAFCIIKKKIYANNISPAVRMLKFDTFGHDMVIFHEHELRKKEGSFSKLGKLQRDALLESLSSVIDESNFTIVPIIIDKSALKRSGLDLPHAYHLAMRFGLEQVYKFLESEGQKDLQTHIRPC
;
A
#
# COMPACT_ATOMS: atom_id res chain seq x y z
N MET A 1 24.39 -7.44 28.49
CA MET A 1 22.98 -7.73 28.20
C MET A 1 22.67 -7.06 26.88
N THR A 2 22.54 -7.81 25.81
CA THR A 2 22.11 -7.28 24.52
C THR A 2 20.64 -6.90 24.65
N ASP A 3 20.33 -5.61 24.57
CA ASP A 3 18.96 -5.13 24.47
C ASP A 3 18.29 -5.81 23.29
N ILE A 4 17.41 -6.76 23.57
CA ILE A 4 16.56 -7.36 22.54
C ILE A 4 15.61 -6.25 22.11
N LYS A 5 15.86 -5.66 20.94
CA LYS A 5 14.95 -4.70 20.34
C LYS A 5 13.57 -5.32 20.27
N GLN A 6 12.62 -4.75 20.98
CA GLN A 6 11.22 -5.16 20.91
C GLN A 6 10.58 -4.54 19.64
N TYR A 7 10.06 -5.40 18.77
CA TYR A 7 9.33 -4.99 17.58
C TYR A 7 7.84 -4.97 17.87
N SER A 8 7.14 -4.00 17.25
CA SER A 8 5.67 -3.97 17.28
C SER A 8 5.07 -5.21 16.58
N ASP A 9 3.81 -5.49 16.87
CA ASP A 9 3.04 -6.53 16.20
C ASP A 9 2.63 -6.16 14.78
N PHE A 10 2.95 -4.95 14.33
CA PHE A 10 2.52 -4.39 13.05
C PHE A 10 3.67 -4.24 12.07
N VAL A 11 3.33 -4.34 10.78
CA VAL A 11 4.13 -3.91 9.64
C VAL A 11 3.27 -2.91 8.84
N VAL A 12 3.92 -1.91 8.27
CA VAL A 12 3.25 -0.89 7.47
C VAL A 12 3.82 -0.92 6.05
N TYR A 13 2.96 -1.10 5.08
CA TYR A 13 3.29 -0.95 3.66
C TYR A 13 2.80 0.41 3.18
N VAL A 14 3.60 1.07 2.34
CA VAL A 14 3.27 2.40 1.82
C VAL A 14 3.32 2.34 0.30
N ASP A 15 2.27 2.84 -0.34
CA ASP A 15 2.18 2.91 -1.80
C ASP A 15 1.60 4.26 -2.23
N GLU A 16 2.01 4.72 -3.41
CA GLU A 16 1.57 6.01 -3.95
C GLU A 16 0.72 5.86 -5.20
N SER A 17 -0.18 6.82 -5.39
CA SER A 17 -0.94 7.01 -6.62
C SER A 17 -0.93 8.48 -7.05
N GLY A 18 -0.65 8.70 -8.30
CA GLY A 18 -0.49 10.02 -8.90
C GLY A 18 0.96 10.51 -8.87
N ASP A 19 1.22 11.55 -9.65
CA ASP A 19 2.52 12.23 -9.69
C ASP A 19 2.64 13.23 -8.53
N TYR A 20 3.80 13.27 -7.87
CA TYR A 20 4.07 14.13 -6.72
C TYR A 20 4.53 15.55 -7.08
N SER A 21 4.77 15.86 -8.36
CA SER A 21 5.23 17.17 -8.78
C SER A 21 4.17 18.26 -8.56
N ILE A 22 4.61 19.38 -7.96
CA ILE A 22 3.77 20.57 -7.76
C ILE A 22 3.98 21.57 -8.92
N GLU A 23 5.09 21.46 -9.64
CA GLU A 23 5.40 22.35 -10.74
C GLU A 23 4.56 22.05 -11.98
N SER A 24 4.46 20.77 -12.35
CA SER A 24 3.72 20.28 -13.51
C SER A 24 2.47 19.50 -13.08
N ILE A 25 1.37 20.20 -12.79
CA ILE A 25 0.14 19.55 -12.30
C ILE A 25 -0.72 19.12 -13.50
N ASN A 26 -1.04 17.82 -13.54
CA ASN A 26 -2.08 17.34 -14.44
C ASN A 26 -3.46 17.78 -13.93
N LEU A 27 -4.08 18.76 -14.60
CA LEU A 27 -5.36 19.31 -14.18
C LEU A 27 -6.54 18.32 -14.23
N ARG A 28 -6.41 17.22 -14.98
CA ARG A 28 -7.42 16.15 -15.00
C ARG A 28 -7.31 15.22 -13.79
N TYR A 29 -6.15 15.18 -13.16
CA TYR A 29 -5.89 14.41 -11.95
C TYR A 29 -4.90 15.16 -11.04
N PRO A 30 -5.36 16.23 -10.36
CA PRO A 30 -4.49 17.07 -9.54
C PRO A 30 -4.17 16.49 -8.18
N LEU A 31 -4.55 15.26 -7.92
CA LEU A 31 -4.39 14.60 -6.64
C LEU A 31 -3.10 13.78 -6.59
N PHE A 32 -2.46 13.80 -5.43
CA PHE A 32 -1.44 12.84 -5.03
C PHE A 32 -1.94 12.09 -3.79
N VAL A 33 -1.86 10.79 -3.80
CA VAL A 33 -2.30 9.94 -2.69
C VAL A 33 -1.12 9.11 -2.21
N LEU A 34 -0.93 9.07 -0.89
CA LEU A 34 0.00 8.15 -0.25
C LEU A 34 -0.80 7.31 0.76
N ALA A 35 -0.87 6.00 0.54
CA ALA A 35 -1.62 5.08 1.36
C ALA A 35 -0.70 4.27 2.27
N PHE A 36 -1.00 4.26 3.57
CA PHE A 36 -0.32 3.45 4.57
C PHE A 36 -1.22 2.28 4.93
N CYS A 37 -0.80 1.07 4.61
CA CYS A 37 -1.50 -0.16 4.93
C CYS A 37 -0.87 -0.79 6.18
N ILE A 38 -1.58 -0.74 7.32
CA ILE A 38 -1.11 -1.23 8.62
C ILE A 38 -1.68 -2.62 8.84
N ILE A 39 -0.81 -3.62 8.98
CA ILE A 39 -1.19 -5.03 9.05
C ILE A 39 -0.59 -5.67 10.29
N LYS A 40 -1.37 -6.46 11.04
CA LYS A 40 -0.81 -7.33 12.10
C LYS A 40 0.07 -8.41 11.47
N LYS A 41 1.32 -8.54 11.92
CA LYS A 41 2.30 -9.51 11.40
C LYS A 41 1.77 -10.95 11.39
N LYS A 42 1.00 -11.34 12.42
CA LYS A 42 0.37 -12.67 12.47
C LYS A 42 -0.65 -12.87 11.34
N ILE A 43 -1.48 -11.86 11.06
CA ILE A 43 -2.46 -11.91 9.97
C ILE A 43 -1.73 -11.96 8.62
N TYR A 44 -0.72 -11.10 8.44
CA TYR A 44 0.09 -11.11 7.23
C TYR A 44 0.73 -12.48 6.95
N ALA A 45 1.39 -13.05 7.96
CA ALA A 45 2.14 -14.29 7.80
C ALA A 45 1.26 -15.53 7.66
N ASN A 46 0.14 -15.59 8.40
CA ASN A 46 -0.67 -16.81 8.50
C ASN A 46 -1.87 -16.83 7.55
N ASN A 47 -2.33 -15.66 7.09
CA ASN A 47 -3.53 -15.55 6.26
C ASN A 47 -3.21 -14.93 4.90
N ILE A 48 -2.74 -13.67 4.85
CA ILE A 48 -2.61 -12.91 3.60
C ILE A 48 -1.54 -13.52 2.69
N SER A 49 -0.32 -13.68 3.20
CA SER A 49 0.80 -14.17 2.40
C SER A 49 0.58 -15.59 1.84
N PRO A 50 0.08 -16.57 2.63
CA PRO A 50 -0.29 -17.88 2.10
C PRO A 50 -1.40 -17.82 1.06
N ALA A 51 -2.47 -17.05 1.30
CA ALA A 51 -3.60 -16.94 0.36
C ALA A 51 -3.16 -16.36 -0.98
N VAL A 52 -2.38 -15.27 -0.99
CA VAL A 52 -1.82 -14.68 -2.21
C VAL A 52 -0.88 -15.65 -2.92
N ARG A 53 -0.08 -16.42 -2.18
CA ARG A 53 0.80 -17.43 -2.77
C ARG A 53 0.01 -18.54 -3.44
N MET A 54 -1.02 -19.08 -2.77
CA MET A 54 -1.89 -20.10 -3.37
C MET A 54 -2.58 -19.58 -4.62
N LEU A 55 -3.11 -18.36 -4.58
CA LEU A 55 -3.72 -17.72 -5.74
C LEU A 55 -2.76 -17.62 -6.93
N LYS A 56 -1.48 -17.36 -6.70
CA LYS A 56 -0.45 -17.36 -7.74
C LYS A 56 -0.23 -18.77 -8.31
N PHE A 57 -0.12 -19.79 -7.45
CA PHE A 57 0.02 -21.17 -7.91
C PHE A 57 -1.18 -21.64 -8.74
N ASP A 58 -2.39 -21.33 -8.28
CA ASP A 58 -3.63 -21.73 -8.97
C ASP A 58 -3.78 -21.03 -10.33
N THR A 59 -3.32 -19.78 -10.42
CA THR A 59 -3.48 -18.98 -11.65
C THR A 59 -2.35 -19.20 -12.65
N PHE A 60 -1.10 -19.29 -12.18
CA PHE A 60 0.11 -19.27 -13.01
C PHE A 60 0.96 -20.55 -12.92
N GLY A 61 0.65 -21.45 -11.98
CA GLY A 61 1.46 -22.63 -11.71
C GLY A 61 2.74 -22.38 -10.88
N HIS A 62 3.01 -21.13 -10.49
CA HIS A 62 4.15 -20.71 -9.68
C HIS A 62 3.86 -19.40 -8.96
N ASP A 63 4.66 -19.04 -7.94
CA ASP A 63 4.47 -17.83 -7.11
C ASP A 63 5.37 -16.65 -7.50
N MET A 64 6.13 -16.74 -8.60
CA MET A 64 7.09 -15.71 -9.02
C MET A 64 6.45 -14.45 -9.62
N VAL A 65 5.17 -14.50 -9.99
CA VAL A 65 4.47 -13.33 -10.56
C VAL A 65 4.30 -12.25 -9.51
N ILE A 66 4.66 -11.02 -9.84
CA ILE A 66 4.36 -9.85 -9.01
C ILE A 66 3.05 -9.24 -9.51
N PHE A 67 2.14 -8.93 -8.59
CA PHE A 67 0.85 -8.33 -8.93
C PHE A 67 1.02 -6.80 -9.04
N HIS A 68 1.28 -6.33 -10.26
CA HIS A 68 1.24 -4.92 -10.58
C HIS A 68 -0.14 -4.54 -11.15
N GLU A 69 -0.83 -3.60 -10.52
CA GLU A 69 -2.16 -3.14 -10.96
C GLU A 69 -2.15 -2.73 -12.44
N HIS A 70 -1.12 -2.00 -12.84
CA HIS A 70 -0.95 -1.56 -14.23
C HIS A 70 -0.93 -2.72 -15.23
N GLU A 71 -0.12 -3.76 -14.97
CA GLU A 71 -0.01 -4.92 -15.85
C GLU A 71 -1.31 -5.73 -15.87
N LEU A 72 -1.94 -5.90 -14.69
CA LEU A 72 -3.21 -6.59 -14.55
C LEU A 72 -4.32 -5.88 -15.35
N ARG A 73 -4.42 -4.54 -15.24
CA ARG A 73 -5.38 -3.73 -15.93
C ARG A 73 -5.14 -3.67 -17.44
N LYS A 74 -3.89 -3.53 -17.87
CA LYS A 74 -3.51 -3.45 -19.28
C LYS A 74 -3.30 -4.80 -19.95
N LYS A 75 -3.37 -5.91 -19.20
CA LYS A 75 -3.15 -7.27 -19.71
C LYS A 75 -1.73 -7.45 -20.28
N GLU A 76 -0.76 -6.95 -19.55
CA GLU A 76 0.66 -7.01 -19.92
C GLU A 76 1.40 -8.09 -19.11
N GLY A 77 2.65 -8.39 -19.47
CA GLY A 77 3.49 -9.35 -18.76
C GLY A 77 2.84 -10.73 -18.62
N SER A 78 2.86 -11.27 -17.41
CA SER A 78 2.27 -12.58 -17.09
C SER A 78 0.75 -12.62 -17.28
N PHE A 79 0.08 -11.47 -17.15
CA PHE A 79 -1.38 -11.37 -17.28
C PHE A 79 -1.87 -11.38 -18.73
N SER A 80 -0.98 -11.16 -19.71
CA SER A 80 -1.32 -11.19 -21.14
C SER A 80 -1.79 -12.57 -21.62
N LYS A 81 -1.34 -13.63 -20.95
CA LYS A 81 -1.67 -15.03 -21.27
C LYS A 81 -2.99 -15.49 -20.67
N LEU A 82 -3.57 -14.72 -19.75
CA LEU A 82 -4.84 -15.07 -19.10
C LEU A 82 -6.02 -14.76 -20.01
N GLY A 83 -6.87 -15.75 -20.24
CA GLY A 83 -8.19 -15.56 -20.83
C GLY A 83 -9.09 -14.70 -19.94
N LYS A 84 -10.21 -14.20 -20.52
CA LYS A 84 -11.13 -13.33 -19.75
C LYS A 84 -11.62 -14.01 -18.48
N LEU A 85 -12.08 -15.25 -18.54
CA LEU A 85 -12.61 -16.00 -17.39
C LEU A 85 -11.56 -16.19 -16.29
N GLN A 86 -10.31 -16.53 -16.66
CA GLN A 86 -9.23 -16.71 -15.70
C GLN A 86 -8.87 -15.39 -14.97
N ARG A 87 -8.88 -14.29 -15.71
CA ARG A 87 -8.59 -12.97 -15.13
C ARG A 87 -9.72 -12.52 -14.22
N ASP A 88 -10.98 -12.71 -14.62
CA ASP A 88 -12.14 -12.35 -13.82
C ASP A 88 -12.13 -13.18 -12.51
N ALA A 89 -11.84 -14.47 -12.58
CA ALA A 89 -11.66 -15.32 -11.39
C ALA A 89 -10.49 -14.89 -10.49
N LEU A 90 -9.36 -14.51 -11.08
CA LEU A 90 -8.20 -13.98 -10.34
C LEU A 90 -8.59 -12.71 -9.58
N LEU A 91 -9.28 -11.77 -10.22
CA LEU A 91 -9.71 -10.51 -9.60
C LEU A 91 -10.72 -10.76 -8.47
N GLU A 92 -11.68 -11.66 -8.67
CA GLU A 92 -12.64 -12.04 -7.64
C GLU A 92 -11.96 -12.67 -6.44
N SER A 93 -11.05 -13.61 -6.66
CA SER A 93 -10.27 -14.25 -5.59
C SER A 93 -9.37 -13.25 -4.86
N LEU A 94 -8.75 -12.32 -5.58
CA LEU A 94 -7.94 -11.26 -4.96
C LEU A 94 -8.79 -10.32 -4.11
N SER A 95 -9.99 -9.95 -4.59
CA SER A 95 -10.95 -9.15 -3.82
C SER A 95 -11.37 -9.87 -2.54
N SER A 96 -11.65 -11.18 -2.62
CA SER A 96 -11.98 -11.99 -1.43
C SER A 96 -10.84 -12.00 -0.42
N VAL A 97 -9.58 -12.15 -0.86
CA VAL A 97 -8.42 -12.09 0.03
C VAL A 97 -8.33 -10.72 0.72
N ILE A 98 -8.60 -9.63 -0.01
CA ILE A 98 -8.59 -8.28 0.54
C ILE A 98 -9.72 -8.10 1.57
N ASP A 99 -10.94 -8.51 1.23
CA ASP A 99 -12.13 -8.35 2.07
C ASP A 99 -12.03 -9.17 3.38
N GLU A 100 -11.44 -10.36 3.32
CA GLU A 100 -11.19 -11.22 4.47
C GLU A 100 -9.96 -10.76 5.30
N SER A 101 -9.13 -9.89 4.75
CA SER A 101 -7.93 -9.41 5.41
C SER A 101 -8.25 -8.26 6.36
N ASN A 102 -7.98 -8.46 7.64
CA ASN A 102 -8.16 -7.40 8.64
C ASN A 102 -6.91 -6.52 8.68
N PHE A 103 -6.95 -5.40 7.94
CA PHE A 103 -5.90 -4.37 7.95
C PHE A 103 -6.51 -2.97 8.00
N THR A 104 -5.70 -1.99 8.38
CA THR A 104 -6.10 -0.58 8.44
C THR A 104 -5.42 0.19 7.33
N ILE A 105 -6.20 0.93 6.53
CA ILE A 105 -5.66 1.86 5.53
C ILE A 105 -5.76 3.28 6.07
N VAL A 106 -4.65 4.02 5.97
CA VAL A 106 -4.56 5.44 6.26
C VAL A 106 -4.17 6.16 4.97
N PRO A 107 -5.14 6.64 4.18
CA PRO A 107 -4.86 7.39 2.97
C PRO A 107 -4.60 8.86 3.31
N ILE A 108 -3.53 9.42 2.76
CA ILE A 108 -3.22 10.84 2.79
C ILE A 108 -3.41 11.38 1.38
N ILE A 109 -4.36 12.28 1.20
CA ILE A 109 -4.73 12.83 -0.10
C ILE A 109 -4.30 14.30 -0.14
N ILE A 110 -3.46 14.65 -1.10
CA ILE A 110 -2.97 16.01 -1.33
C ILE A 110 -3.58 16.54 -2.63
N ASP A 111 -4.39 17.58 -2.53
CA ASP A 111 -4.78 18.39 -3.69
C ASP A 111 -3.61 19.32 -4.05
N LYS A 112 -2.88 18.96 -5.10
CA LYS A 112 -1.71 19.71 -5.56
C LYS A 112 -2.06 21.12 -6.04
N SER A 113 -3.25 21.30 -6.60
CA SER A 113 -3.71 22.62 -7.05
C SER A 113 -4.00 23.53 -5.85
N ALA A 114 -4.63 23.03 -4.81
CA ALA A 114 -4.84 23.76 -3.58
C ALA A 114 -3.51 24.07 -2.88
N LEU A 115 -2.60 23.09 -2.81
CA LEU A 115 -1.27 23.27 -2.24
C LEU A 115 -0.47 24.37 -2.97
N LYS A 116 -0.47 24.37 -4.29
CA LYS A 116 0.20 25.41 -5.09
C LYS A 116 -0.39 26.79 -4.83
N ARG A 117 -1.71 26.91 -4.71
CA ARG A 117 -2.39 28.19 -4.40
C ARG A 117 -2.09 28.70 -2.98
N SER A 118 -1.77 27.83 -2.05
CA SER A 118 -1.46 28.23 -0.66
C SER A 118 -0.16 29.01 -0.52
N GLY A 119 0.71 28.99 -1.52
CA GLY A 119 2.02 29.67 -1.49
C GLY A 119 3.02 29.02 -0.53
N LEU A 120 2.73 27.87 0.02
CA LEU A 120 3.69 27.13 0.85
C LEU A 120 4.84 26.64 -0.04
N ASP A 121 6.06 26.99 0.34
CA ASP A 121 7.27 26.52 -0.32
C ASP A 121 7.55 25.07 0.13
N LEU A 122 6.91 24.12 -0.56
CA LEU A 122 7.07 22.70 -0.32
C LEU A 122 7.60 22.06 -1.60
N PRO A 123 8.76 21.40 -1.54
CA PRO A 123 9.40 20.86 -2.76
C PRO A 123 8.59 19.75 -3.41
N HIS A 124 7.86 18.94 -2.63
CA HIS A 124 7.09 17.80 -3.13
C HIS A 124 5.88 17.47 -2.27
N ALA A 125 4.76 17.11 -2.92
CA ALA A 125 3.55 16.60 -2.25
C ALA A 125 3.86 15.32 -1.42
N TYR A 126 4.82 14.51 -1.87
CA TYR A 126 5.26 13.29 -1.21
C TYR A 126 5.73 13.53 0.24
N HIS A 127 6.57 14.56 0.47
CA HIS A 127 7.11 14.83 1.82
C HIS A 127 6.00 15.24 2.79
N LEU A 128 5.04 16.02 2.31
CA LEU A 128 3.89 16.42 3.11
C LEU A 128 3.00 15.22 3.45
N ALA A 129 2.70 14.39 2.46
CA ALA A 129 1.89 13.19 2.64
C ALA A 129 2.60 12.18 3.57
N MET A 130 3.91 11.99 3.40
CA MET A 130 4.71 11.12 4.28
C MET A 130 4.67 11.61 5.73
N ARG A 131 4.87 12.90 5.97
CA ARG A 131 4.80 13.48 7.31
C ARG A 131 3.46 13.21 7.97
N PHE A 132 2.35 13.56 7.31
CA PHE A 132 1.01 13.32 7.86
C PHE A 132 0.70 11.84 8.04
N GLY A 133 1.12 10.99 7.12
CA GLY A 133 0.94 9.56 7.23
C GLY A 133 1.68 8.96 8.42
N LEU A 134 2.94 9.34 8.63
CA LEU A 134 3.72 8.90 9.79
C LEU A 134 3.09 9.36 11.11
N GLU A 135 2.55 10.59 11.17
CA GLU A 135 1.83 11.07 12.34
C GLU A 135 0.58 10.23 12.64
N GLN A 136 -0.17 9.81 11.61
CA GLN A 136 -1.33 8.94 11.79
C GLN A 136 -0.94 7.50 12.18
N VAL A 137 0.11 6.95 11.57
CA VAL A 137 0.66 5.63 11.96
C VAL A 137 1.11 5.66 13.41
N TYR A 138 1.78 6.72 13.85
CA TYR A 138 2.19 6.88 15.24
C TYR A 138 0.98 6.88 16.20
N LYS A 139 -0.06 7.67 15.90
CA LYS A 139 -1.30 7.70 16.69
C LYS A 139 -1.99 6.35 16.75
N PHE A 140 -2.00 5.61 15.63
CA PHE A 140 -2.51 4.25 15.59
C PHE A 140 -1.72 3.33 16.52
N LEU A 141 -0.38 3.35 16.45
CA LEU A 141 0.48 2.54 17.32
C LEU A 141 0.34 2.94 18.80
N GLU A 142 0.11 4.22 19.08
CA GLU A 142 -0.17 4.71 20.43
C GLU A 142 -1.49 4.14 20.97
N SER A 143 -2.56 4.13 20.14
CA SER A 143 -3.85 3.54 20.53
C SER A 143 -3.79 2.03 20.76
N GLU A 144 -2.85 1.34 20.08
CA GLU A 144 -2.57 -0.09 20.25
C GLU A 144 -1.56 -0.37 21.41
N GLY A 145 -1.08 0.68 22.10
CA GLY A 145 -0.10 0.55 23.19
C GLY A 145 1.30 0.15 22.73
N GLN A 146 1.65 0.41 21.46
CA GLN A 146 2.89 -0.08 20.84
C GLN A 146 3.78 1.04 20.25
N LYS A 147 3.54 2.30 20.61
CA LYS A 147 4.27 3.46 20.08
C LYS A 147 5.77 3.44 20.35
N ASP A 148 6.17 2.79 21.45
CA ASP A 148 7.57 2.72 21.89
C ASP A 148 8.31 1.50 21.31
N LEU A 149 7.61 0.68 20.52
CA LEU A 149 8.16 -0.49 19.85
C LEU A 149 8.60 -0.17 18.43
N GLN A 150 9.66 -0.82 17.96
CA GLN A 150 10.16 -0.62 16.61
C GLN A 150 9.16 -1.18 15.59
N THR A 151 8.63 -0.31 14.73
CA THR A 151 7.73 -0.68 13.63
C THR A 151 8.43 -0.49 12.29
N HIS A 152 8.38 -1.51 11.42
CA HIS A 152 8.93 -1.42 10.08
C HIS A 152 7.90 -0.82 9.14
N ILE A 153 8.32 0.23 8.41
CA ILE A 153 7.55 0.86 7.33
C ILE A 153 8.30 0.58 6.04
N ARG A 154 7.61 0.01 5.05
CA ARG A 154 8.20 -0.44 3.80
C ARG A 154 7.44 0.17 2.62
N PRO A 155 8.11 0.91 1.72
CA PRO A 155 7.52 1.29 0.44
C PRO A 155 7.33 0.04 -0.43
N CYS A 156 6.25 0.01 -1.21
CA CYS A 156 5.93 -1.04 -2.18
C CYS A 156 6.67 -0.84 -3.50
#